data_c92cd7b27f98e2a7504aff344c53911e
#
_entry.id   c92cd7b27f98e2a7504aff344c53911e
#
_cell.length_a   1.000
_cell.length_b   1.000
_cell.length_c   1.000
_cell.angle_alpha   90.00
_cell.angle_beta   90.00
_cell.angle_gamma   90.00
#
_symmetry.space_group_name_H-M   'P 1'
#
loop_
_entity.id
_entity.type
_entity.pdbx_description
1 polymer ?
#
loop_
_entity_poly.entity_id
_entity_poly.type
_entity_poly.pdbx_seq_one_letter_code
_entity_poly.pdbx_strand_id
1 'polypeptide(L)'
;MLQGTPGRVSDYYDRHPINEARVLEALSRPGLGRPTADDLFEFDQDHYGGLAAVDALARRAAIGATSRVLDVCAGLGGPARFVADRRGANVVALELHRGRAAGAARLNRLVGARSVTVVRGDAIALPFARGVFDACLSQEALLHISDKATVLAECHRVLAPGGRIAFSDWIAFPRLGGLERERLWEWMAATTLQTLEGYSALLGRVGFSSVEAEDLSAEWRPIVRRRLELHRALRSDAIGRLGDERYQDYEQLHAFFVRLIEEGKLGGGRFTATR
;
A
#
# COMPACT_ATOMS: atom_id res chain seq x y z
N MET A 1 22.91 4.72 9.33
CA MET A 1 21.91 4.07 8.45
C MET A 1 21.09 3.14 9.34
N LEU A 2 19.83 3.45 9.55
CA LEU A 2 18.91 2.55 10.26
C LEU A 2 18.64 1.37 9.32
N GLN A 3 19.25 0.23 9.61
CA GLN A 3 18.97 -1.00 8.86
C GLN A 3 17.56 -1.47 9.26
N GLY A 4 16.64 -1.45 8.30
CA GLY A 4 15.30 -1.98 8.50
C GLY A 4 15.39 -3.49 8.74
N THR A 5 15.27 -3.90 9.99
CA THR A 5 15.13 -5.32 10.31
C THR A 5 13.73 -5.77 9.86
N PRO A 6 13.60 -6.84 9.08
CA PRO A 6 12.30 -7.39 8.66
C PRO A 6 11.33 -7.62 9.83
N GLY A 7 11.83 -7.85 11.04
CA GLY A 7 11.05 -7.98 12.25
C GLY A 7 10.20 -6.75 12.58
N ARG A 8 10.73 -5.53 12.42
CA ARG A 8 9.99 -4.32 12.82
C ARG A 8 8.77 -4.03 11.92
N VAL A 9 8.89 -4.27 10.64
CA VAL A 9 7.75 -4.16 9.71
C VAL A 9 6.69 -5.20 10.05
N SER A 10 7.10 -6.42 10.38
CA SER A 10 6.19 -7.47 10.84
C SER A 10 5.48 -7.04 12.14
N ASP A 11 6.22 -6.56 13.13
CA ASP A 11 5.67 -6.09 14.42
C ASP A 11 4.69 -4.91 14.25
N TYR A 12 4.95 -4.02 13.27
CA TYR A 12 4.04 -2.94 12.92
C TYR A 12 2.72 -3.49 12.38
N TYR A 13 2.77 -4.44 11.44
CA TYR A 13 1.57 -5.01 10.84
C TYR A 13 0.84 -6.00 11.75
N ASP A 14 1.50 -6.66 12.69
CA ASP A 14 0.85 -7.49 13.72
C ASP A 14 -0.07 -6.66 14.63
N ARG A 15 0.25 -5.36 14.79
CA ARG A 15 -0.53 -4.42 15.60
C ARG A 15 -1.43 -3.50 14.77
N HIS A 16 -1.40 -3.62 13.44
CA HIS A 16 -2.12 -2.71 12.55
C HIS A 16 -3.64 -2.85 12.73
N PRO A 17 -4.39 -1.71 12.81
CA PRO A 17 -5.84 -1.75 13.04
C PRO A 17 -6.62 -2.36 11.88
N ILE A 18 -6.12 -2.24 10.64
CA ILE A 18 -6.71 -2.90 9.48
C ILE A 18 -6.10 -4.30 9.38
N ASN A 19 -6.85 -5.30 9.81
CA ASN A 19 -6.47 -6.70 9.79
C ASN A 19 -7.68 -7.58 9.45
N GLU A 20 -7.43 -8.84 9.10
CA GLU A 20 -8.49 -9.77 8.68
C GLU A 20 -9.62 -9.90 9.70
N ALA A 21 -9.30 -10.01 11.00
CA ALA A 21 -10.32 -10.18 12.03
C ALA A 21 -11.31 -9.00 12.04
N ARG A 22 -10.82 -7.78 11.85
CA ARG A 22 -11.65 -6.57 11.75
C ARG A 22 -12.51 -6.54 10.50
N VAL A 23 -11.97 -6.98 9.38
CA VAL A 23 -12.75 -7.11 8.13
C VAL A 23 -13.87 -8.13 8.32
N LEU A 24 -13.60 -9.29 8.91
CA LEU A 24 -14.61 -10.32 9.18
C LEU A 24 -15.66 -9.83 10.19
N GLU A 25 -15.26 -9.12 11.25
CA GLU A 25 -16.17 -8.51 12.22
C GLU A 25 -17.13 -7.51 11.53
N ALA A 26 -16.61 -6.65 10.66
CA ALA A 26 -17.40 -5.68 9.91
C ALA A 26 -18.43 -6.34 8.97
N LEU A 27 -18.09 -7.51 8.41
CA LEU A 27 -18.95 -8.30 7.55
C LEU A 27 -19.98 -9.15 8.32
N SER A 28 -19.81 -9.35 9.65
CA SER A 28 -20.71 -10.14 10.48
C SER A 28 -21.99 -9.40 10.85
N ARG A 29 -22.52 -8.57 9.95
CA ARG A 29 -23.75 -7.80 10.15
C ARG A 29 -24.99 -8.66 9.90
N PRO A 30 -26.04 -8.59 10.73
CA PRO A 30 -27.28 -9.30 10.46
C PRO A 30 -27.89 -8.92 9.11
N GLY A 31 -28.28 -9.90 8.32
CA GLY A 31 -28.91 -9.69 7.02
C GLY A 31 -27.95 -9.59 5.83
N LEU A 32 -26.64 -9.61 6.03
CA LEU A 32 -25.68 -9.75 4.95
C LEU A 32 -25.71 -11.21 4.46
N GLY A 33 -25.99 -11.42 3.18
CA GLY A 33 -25.88 -12.73 2.52
C GLY A 33 -24.42 -13.16 2.40
N ARG A 34 -24.10 -13.93 1.35
CA ARG A 34 -22.69 -14.24 1.07
C ARG A 34 -21.95 -12.96 0.67
N PRO A 35 -20.86 -12.57 1.37
CA PRO A 35 -20.13 -11.38 1.05
C PRO A 35 -19.56 -11.37 -0.38
N THR A 36 -19.54 -10.20 -0.98
CA THR A 36 -18.96 -9.91 -2.30
C THR A 36 -17.65 -9.11 -2.18
N ALA A 37 -16.94 -8.90 -3.27
CA ALA A 37 -15.76 -8.03 -3.27
C ALA A 37 -16.13 -6.58 -2.88
N ASP A 38 -17.32 -6.10 -3.29
CA ASP A 38 -17.78 -4.76 -2.93
C ASP A 38 -17.97 -4.58 -1.43
N ASP A 39 -18.45 -5.59 -0.72
CA ASP A 39 -18.61 -5.54 0.74
C ASP A 39 -17.26 -5.43 1.48
N LEU A 40 -16.16 -5.91 0.86
CA LEU A 40 -14.82 -5.80 1.43
C LEU A 40 -14.19 -4.43 1.20
N PHE A 41 -14.48 -3.75 0.09
CA PHE A 41 -13.75 -2.55 -0.34
C PHE A 41 -13.81 -1.39 0.66
N GLU A 42 -14.79 -1.36 1.55
CA GLU A 42 -14.90 -0.38 2.63
C GLU A 42 -13.87 -0.63 3.75
N PHE A 43 -13.39 -1.87 3.93
CA PHE A 43 -12.63 -2.29 5.11
C PHE A 43 -11.20 -2.78 4.80
N ASP A 44 -10.88 -3.08 3.55
CA ASP A 44 -9.63 -3.72 3.15
C ASP A 44 -8.67 -2.81 2.36
N GLN A 45 -9.00 -1.51 2.24
CA GLN A 45 -8.18 -0.50 1.56
C GLN A 45 -7.31 0.24 2.57
N ASP A 46 -6.05 -0.18 2.69
CA ASP A 46 -5.09 0.34 3.67
C ASP A 46 -4.17 1.40 3.03
N HIS A 47 -4.76 2.32 2.26
CA HIS A 47 -4.05 3.37 1.55
C HIS A 47 -4.90 4.66 1.47
N TYR A 48 -4.31 5.76 1.00
CA TYR A 48 -5.03 7.02 0.82
C TYR A 48 -5.71 7.10 -0.55
N GLY A 49 -6.84 7.82 -0.59
CA GLY A 49 -7.61 8.03 -1.82
C GLY A 49 -8.57 6.91 -2.20
N GLY A 50 -8.67 5.84 -1.40
CA GLY A 50 -9.65 4.77 -1.58
C GLY A 50 -9.63 4.14 -2.97
N LEU A 51 -10.78 3.62 -3.43
CA LEU A 51 -10.89 2.93 -4.72
C LEU A 51 -10.51 3.80 -5.93
N ALA A 52 -10.70 5.11 -5.85
CA ALA A 52 -10.31 6.04 -6.92
C ALA A 52 -8.79 6.06 -7.14
N ALA A 53 -8.00 5.93 -6.07
CA ALA A 53 -6.54 5.84 -6.17
C ALA A 53 -6.10 4.52 -6.83
N VAL A 54 -6.72 3.40 -6.46
CA VAL A 54 -6.47 2.09 -7.12
C VAL A 54 -6.78 2.17 -8.61
N ASP A 55 -7.94 2.73 -8.95
CA ASP A 55 -8.40 2.86 -10.33
C ASP A 55 -7.48 3.78 -11.16
N ALA A 56 -6.97 4.86 -10.56
CA ALA A 56 -5.99 5.74 -11.19
C ALA A 56 -4.68 5.00 -11.50
N LEU A 57 -4.16 4.18 -10.58
CA LEU A 57 -2.98 3.34 -10.83
C LEU A 57 -3.25 2.30 -11.92
N ALA A 58 -4.40 1.63 -11.88
CA ALA A 58 -4.78 0.63 -12.88
C ALA A 58 -4.87 1.23 -14.31
N ARG A 59 -5.43 2.45 -14.44
CA ARG A 59 -5.45 3.17 -15.73
C ARG A 59 -4.05 3.53 -16.20
N ARG A 60 -3.21 4.07 -15.32
CA ARG A 60 -1.83 4.48 -15.66
C ARG A 60 -0.97 3.29 -16.05
N ALA A 61 -1.19 2.13 -15.41
CA ALA A 61 -0.53 0.87 -15.78
C ALA A 61 -1.16 0.18 -17.00
N ALA A 62 -2.15 0.80 -17.65
CA ALA A 62 -2.89 0.27 -18.81
C ALA A 62 -3.49 -1.13 -18.58
N ILE A 63 -3.97 -1.40 -17.36
CA ILE A 63 -4.53 -2.71 -17.00
C ILE A 63 -5.91 -2.90 -17.64
N GLY A 64 -6.09 -4.01 -18.33
CA GLY A 64 -7.33 -4.49 -18.94
C GLY A 64 -7.61 -5.95 -18.65
N ALA A 65 -8.68 -6.50 -19.25
CA ALA A 65 -9.23 -7.82 -18.93
C ALA A 65 -8.28 -9.01 -19.18
N THR A 66 -7.27 -8.86 -20.00
CA THR A 66 -6.28 -9.91 -20.30
C THR A 66 -4.96 -9.71 -19.54
N SER A 67 -4.82 -8.62 -18.78
CA SER A 67 -3.58 -8.28 -18.11
C SER A 67 -3.24 -9.26 -17.00
N ARG A 68 -1.98 -9.63 -16.94
CA ARG A 68 -1.35 -10.34 -15.80
C ARG A 68 -0.69 -9.29 -14.93
N VAL A 69 -1.22 -9.09 -13.76
CA VAL A 69 -0.83 -8.00 -12.86
C VAL A 69 -0.12 -8.57 -11.63
N LEU A 70 0.98 -7.95 -11.23
CA LEU A 70 1.62 -8.18 -9.93
C LEU A 70 1.30 -7.01 -9.01
N ASP A 71 0.58 -7.28 -7.92
CA ASP A 71 0.38 -6.34 -6.81
C ASP A 71 1.47 -6.59 -5.76
N VAL A 72 2.42 -5.66 -5.66
CA VAL A 72 3.63 -5.80 -4.83
C VAL A 72 3.36 -5.23 -3.45
N CYS A 73 3.58 -6.03 -2.40
CA CYS A 73 3.26 -5.72 -1.01
C CYS A 73 1.75 -5.52 -0.81
N ALA A 74 0.97 -6.48 -1.28
CA ALA A 74 -0.48 -6.41 -1.45
C ALA A 74 -1.28 -6.34 -0.15
N GLY A 75 -0.67 -6.52 1.02
CA GLY A 75 -1.35 -6.48 2.31
C GLY A 75 -2.47 -7.52 2.42
N LEU A 76 -3.70 -7.06 2.70
CA LEU A 76 -4.89 -7.92 2.72
C LEU A 76 -5.49 -8.15 1.32
N GLY A 77 -4.87 -7.63 0.25
CA GLY A 77 -5.26 -7.85 -1.14
C GLY A 77 -6.45 -7.03 -1.61
N GLY A 78 -6.79 -5.92 -0.94
CA GLY A 78 -7.88 -5.04 -1.33
C GLY A 78 -7.72 -4.48 -2.75
N PRO A 79 -6.60 -3.80 -3.08
CA PRO A 79 -6.32 -3.34 -4.44
C PRO A 79 -6.31 -4.45 -5.48
N ALA A 80 -5.72 -5.63 -5.17
CA ALA A 80 -5.71 -6.78 -6.06
C ALA A 80 -7.12 -7.25 -6.41
N ARG A 81 -8.02 -7.36 -5.41
CA ARG A 81 -9.43 -7.72 -5.63
C ARG A 81 -10.17 -6.69 -6.47
N PHE A 82 -9.97 -5.41 -6.18
CA PHE A 82 -10.57 -4.33 -6.96
C PHE A 82 -10.15 -4.38 -8.43
N VAL A 83 -8.85 -4.53 -8.70
CA VAL A 83 -8.33 -4.60 -10.08
C VAL A 83 -8.86 -5.84 -10.80
N ALA A 84 -8.89 -6.99 -10.14
CA ALA A 84 -9.44 -8.21 -10.72
C ALA A 84 -10.93 -8.08 -11.04
N ASP A 85 -11.71 -7.52 -10.13
CA ASP A 85 -13.16 -7.36 -10.27
C ASP A 85 -13.53 -6.29 -11.33
N ARG A 86 -12.95 -5.09 -11.20
CA ARG A 86 -13.32 -3.93 -12.04
C ARG A 86 -12.64 -3.90 -13.40
N ARG A 87 -11.49 -4.55 -13.57
CA ARG A 87 -10.73 -4.60 -14.82
C ARG A 87 -10.74 -5.96 -15.50
N GLY A 88 -11.20 -7.01 -14.79
CA GLY A 88 -11.19 -8.38 -15.29
C GLY A 88 -9.78 -8.99 -15.39
N ALA A 89 -8.78 -8.39 -14.76
CA ALA A 89 -7.39 -8.82 -14.83
C ALA A 89 -7.13 -10.06 -13.97
N ASN A 90 -6.06 -10.79 -14.29
CA ASN A 90 -5.52 -11.83 -13.43
C ASN A 90 -4.43 -11.22 -12.55
N VAL A 91 -4.61 -11.25 -11.24
CA VAL A 91 -3.73 -10.57 -10.30
C VAL A 91 -3.01 -11.57 -9.40
N VAL A 92 -1.68 -11.44 -9.31
CA VAL A 92 -0.87 -12.07 -8.28
C VAL A 92 -0.62 -11.03 -7.18
N ALA A 93 -1.12 -11.28 -5.99
CA ALA A 93 -0.92 -10.46 -4.79
C ALA A 93 0.28 -11.01 -4.01
N LEU A 94 1.43 -10.31 -4.07
CA LEU A 94 2.64 -10.69 -3.33
C LEU A 94 2.66 -9.98 -1.98
N GLU A 95 2.81 -10.76 -0.90
CA GLU A 95 2.85 -10.23 0.47
C GLU A 95 3.90 -10.97 1.30
N LEU A 96 4.76 -10.21 2.00
CA LEU A 96 5.81 -10.76 2.85
C LEU A 96 5.26 -11.27 4.18
N HIS A 97 4.34 -10.48 4.79
CA HIS A 97 3.83 -10.76 6.13
C HIS A 97 2.90 -11.96 6.13
N ARG A 98 3.28 -13.02 6.88
CA ARG A 98 2.57 -14.31 6.89
C ARG A 98 1.07 -14.17 7.20
N GLY A 99 0.75 -13.37 8.22
CA GLY A 99 -0.64 -13.18 8.68
C GLY A 99 -1.48 -12.47 7.61
N ARG A 100 -0.93 -11.41 6.99
CA ARG A 100 -1.63 -10.65 5.95
C ARG A 100 -1.82 -11.48 4.68
N ALA A 101 -0.80 -12.21 4.22
CA ALA A 101 -0.92 -13.11 3.07
C ALA A 101 -1.98 -14.20 3.31
N ALA A 102 -1.99 -14.82 4.48
CA ALA A 102 -3.00 -15.81 4.85
C ALA A 102 -4.41 -15.20 4.93
N GLY A 103 -4.53 -14.00 5.50
CA GLY A 103 -5.78 -13.23 5.55
C GLY A 103 -6.30 -12.89 4.15
N ALA A 104 -5.44 -12.35 3.28
CA ALA A 104 -5.79 -12.07 1.90
C ALA A 104 -6.34 -13.30 1.17
N ALA A 105 -5.67 -14.46 1.33
CA ALA A 105 -6.13 -15.71 0.72
C ALA A 105 -7.48 -16.19 1.28
N ARG A 106 -7.76 -15.97 2.59
CA ARG A 106 -9.07 -16.30 3.17
C ARG A 106 -10.16 -15.34 2.67
N LEU A 107 -9.89 -14.04 2.63
CA LEU A 107 -10.83 -13.05 2.09
C LEU A 107 -11.15 -13.31 0.62
N ASN A 108 -10.15 -13.69 -0.21
CA ASN A 108 -10.39 -14.07 -1.61
C ASN A 108 -11.36 -15.26 -1.72
N ARG A 109 -11.18 -16.29 -0.89
CA ARG A 109 -12.11 -17.45 -0.86
C ARG A 109 -13.51 -17.05 -0.40
N LEU A 110 -13.61 -16.19 0.60
CA LEU A 110 -14.88 -15.72 1.16
C LEU A 110 -15.75 -15.07 0.07
N VAL A 111 -15.17 -14.16 -0.72
CA VAL A 111 -15.89 -13.43 -1.76
C VAL A 111 -15.83 -14.08 -3.15
N GLY A 112 -15.14 -15.21 -3.29
CA GLY A 112 -15.01 -15.92 -4.56
C GLY A 112 -14.12 -15.21 -5.59
N ALA A 113 -13.12 -14.44 -5.17
CA ALA A 113 -12.18 -13.73 -6.04
C ALA A 113 -11.15 -14.68 -6.69
N ARG A 114 -11.59 -15.47 -7.68
CA ARG A 114 -10.80 -16.55 -8.31
C ARG A 114 -9.65 -16.04 -9.18
N SER A 115 -9.74 -14.80 -9.68
CA SER A 115 -8.70 -14.16 -10.49
C SER A 115 -7.57 -13.52 -9.65
N VAL A 116 -7.61 -13.68 -8.32
CA VAL A 116 -6.56 -13.19 -7.42
C VAL A 116 -5.84 -14.36 -6.75
N THR A 117 -4.56 -14.54 -7.09
CA THR A 117 -3.69 -15.53 -6.44
C THR A 117 -2.78 -14.83 -5.43
N VAL A 118 -2.76 -15.32 -4.19
CA VAL A 118 -1.86 -14.78 -3.16
C VAL A 118 -0.56 -15.60 -3.11
N VAL A 119 0.56 -14.91 -3.18
CA VAL A 119 1.90 -15.49 -3.06
C VAL A 119 2.60 -14.84 -1.88
N ARG A 120 3.11 -15.66 -0.94
CA ARG A 120 3.98 -15.14 0.12
C ARG A 120 5.41 -15.04 -0.43
N GLY A 121 5.98 -13.83 -0.42
CA GLY A 121 7.32 -13.60 -0.95
C GLY A 121 7.86 -12.22 -0.58
N ASP A 122 9.16 -12.05 -0.81
CA ASP A 122 9.84 -10.78 -0.59
C ASP A 122 9.95 -10.01 -1.92
N ALA A 123 9.63 -8.72 -1.90
CA ALA A 123 9.68 -7.85 -3.06
C ALA A 123 11.12 -7.61 -3.58
N ILE A 124 12.14 -7.80 -2.73
CA ILE A 124 13.54 -7.69 -3.15
C ILE A 124 14.06 -8.97 -3.86
N ALA A 125 13.26 -10.04 -3.89
CA ALA A 125 13.60 -11.31 -4.55
C ALA A 125 12.31 -11.96 -5.07
N LEU A 126 11.72 -11.39 -6.11
CA LEU A 126 10.44 -11.84 -6.66
C LEU A 126 10.52 -13.26 -7.21
N PRO A 127 9.69 -14.21 -6.74
CA PRO A 127 9.75 -15.62 -7.13
C PRO A 127 9.09 -15.87 -8.51
N PHE A 128 9.30 -14.98 -9.45
CA PHE A 128 8.71 -15.04 -10.79
C PHE A 128 9.79 -14.97 -11.86
N ALA A 129 9.52 -15.58 -13.00
CA ALA A 129 10.39 -15.49 -14.17
C ALA A 129 10.37 -14.06 -14.77
N ARG A 130 11.39 -13.76 -15.58
CA ARG A 130 11.47 -12.50 -16.33
C ARG A 130 10.30 -12.38 -17.32
N GLY A 131 9.66 -11.21 -17.40
CA GLY A 131 8.74 -10.88 -18.47
C GLY A 131 7.37 -11.55 -18.38
N VAL A 132 6.94 -11.97 -17.19
CA VAL A 132 5.66 -12.70 -17.01
C VAL A 132 4.48 -11.80 -16.71
N PHE A 133 4.68 -10.53 -16.32
CA PHE A 133 3.61 -9.59 -15.99
C PHE A 133 3.50 -8.46 -17.01
N ASP A 134 2.28 -8.03 -17.27
CA ASP A 134 1.98 -6.89 -18.12
C ASP A 134 1.98 -5.58 -17.31
N ALA A 135 1.69 -5.67 -16.01
CA ALA A 135 1.72 -4.54 -15.09
C ALA A 135 2.20 -4.94 -13.68
N CYS A 136 2.89 -4.00 -13.00
CA CYS A 136 3.15 -4.04 -11.56
C CYS A 136 2.44 -2.87 -10.88
N LEU A 137 1.80 -3.14 -9.74
CA LEU A 137 1.20 -2.13 -8.87
C LEU A 137 1.83 -2.19 -7.47
N SER A 138 1.82 -1.08 -6.74
CA SER A 138 2.07 -1.03 -5.30
C SER A 138 1.44 0.22 -4.70
N GLN A 139 0.94 0.13 -3.46
CA GLN A 139 0.37 1.29 -2.78
C GLN A 139 0.92 1.44 -1.38
N GLU A 140 1.63 2.55 -1.14
CA GLU A 140 2.10 3.03 0.16
C GLU A 140 2.84 1.96 0.97
N ALA A 141 3.65 1.14 0.30
CA ALA A 141 4.36 0.02 0.89
C ALA A 141 5.88 0.10 0.72
N LEU A 142 6.38 0.77 -0.31
CA LEU A 142 7.82 0.85 -0.55
C LEU A 142 8.55 1.66 0.53
N LEU A 143 7.86 2.53 1.28
CA LEU A 143 8.43 3.21 2.45
C LEU A 143 9.02 2.25 3.48
N HIS A 144 8.51 1.02 3.58
CA HIS A 144 8.99 -0.01 4.51
C HIS A 144 10.25 -0.73 4.05
N ILE A 145 10.64 -0.56 2.78
CA ILE A 145 11.76 -1.28 2.16
C ILE A 145 12.96 -0.34 2.02
N SER A 146 14.09 -0.69 2.65
CA SER A 146 15.31 0.12 2.57
C SER A 146 15.94 0.11 1.19
N ASP A 147 16.00 -1.04 0.54
CA ASP A 147 16.56 -1.21 -0.80
C ASP A 147 15.49 -1.12 -1.89
N LYS A 148 15.03 0.10 -2.11
CA LYS A 148 14.04 0.40 -3.16
C LYS A 148 14.57 0.16 -4.58
N ALA A 149 15.87 0.29 -4.78
CA ALA A 149 16.49 0.05 -6.08
C ALA A 149 16.34 -1.42 -6.49
N THR A 150 16.58 -2.35 -5.59
CA THR A 150 16.40 -3.78 -5.83
C THR A 150 14.93 -4.12 -6.09
N VAL A 151 13.97 -3.59 -5.31
CA VAL A 151 12.55 -3.83 -5.59
C VAL A 151 12.13 -3.33 -6.97
N LEU A 152 12.54 -2.12 -7.35
CA LEU A 152 12.21 -1.57 -8.66
C LEU A 152 12.90 -2.33 -9.80
N ALA A 153 14.13 -2.81 -9.59
CA ALA A 153 14.84 -3.67 -10.55
C ALA A 153 14.13 -5.03 -10.70
N GLU A 154 13.64 -5.61 -9.63
CA GLU A 154 12.86 -6.85 -9.68
C GLU A 154 11.52 -6.65 -10.39
N CYS A 155 10.80 -5.55 -10.11
CA CYS A 155 9.60 -5.18 -10.88
C CYS A 155 9.92 -5.03 -12.37
N HIS A 156 11.01 -4.33 -12.71
CA HIS A 156 11.47 -4.21 -14.11
C HIS A 156 11.78 -5.58 -14.71
N ARG A 157 12.43 -6.47 -13.98
CA ARG A 157 12.78 -7.80 -14.46
C ARG A 157 11.57 -8.65 -14.80
N VAL A 158 10.54 -8.65 -13.93
CA VAL A 158 9.35 -9.50 -14.10
C VAL A 158 8.31 -8.94 -15.06
N LEU A 159 8.33 -7.65 -15.37
CA LEU A 159 7.49 -7.05 -16.40
C LEU A 159 7.86 -7.56 -17.79
N ALA A 160 6.89 -7.71 -18.68
CA ALA A 160 7.09 -7.93 -20.11
C ALA A 160 7.64 -6.66 -20.79
N PRO A 161 8.30 -6.76 -21.96
CA PRO A 161 8.65 -5.58 -22.75
C PRO A 161 7.42 -4.73 -23.03
N GLY A 162 7.49 -3.42 -22.76
CA GLY A 162 6.36 -2.49 -22.83
C GLY A 162 5.38 -2.55 -21.65
N GLY A 163 5.60 -3.48 -20.70
CA GLY A 163 4.84 -3.55 -19.46
C GLY A 163 5.08 -2.32 -18.57
N ARG A 164 4.14 -2.02 -17.68
CA ARG A 164 4.17 -0.80 -16.89
C ARG A 164 4.18 -1.07 -15.39
N ILE A 165 4.89 -0.19 -14.66
CA ILE A 165 4.75 -0.06 -13.22
C ILE A 165 3.93 1.19 -12.90
N ALA A 166 3.01 1.10 -11.95
CA ALA A 166 2.34 2.25 -11.36
C ALA A 166 2.24 2.06 -9.85
N PHE A 167 2.70 3.04 -9.08
CA PHE A 167 2.62 2.97 -7.62
C PHE A 167 2.40 4.33 -6.97
N SER A 168 1.87 4.34 -5.76
CA SER A 168 1.88 5.49 -4.86
C SER A 168 2.72 5.19 -3.63
N ASP A 169 3.40 6.21 -3.11
CA ASP A 169 4.11 6.07 -1.84
C ASP A 169 4.27 7.43 -1.16
N TRP A 170 4.63 7.39 0.13
CA TRP A 170 4.99 8.57 0.88
C TRP A 170 6.29 9.17 0.34
N ILE A 171 6.31 10.50 0.19
CA ILE A 171 7.49 11.26 -0.22
C ILE A 171 7.91 12.23 0.87
N ALA A 172 9.22 12.44 0.97
CA ALA A 172 9.82 13.42 1.86
C ALA A 172 10.23 14.68 1.08
N PHE A 173 10.04 15.82 1.72
CA PHE A 173 10.58 17.09 1.23
C PHE A 173 11.88 17.44 1.96
N PRO A 174 12.71 18.38 1.42
CA PRO A 174 14.03 18.69 1.98
C PRO A 174 14.01 19.15 3.44
N ARG A 175 12.89 19.70 3.91
CA ARG A 175 12.72 20.20 5.27
C ARG A 175 12.46 19.12 6.32
N LEU A 176 12.27 17.85 5.92
CA LEU A 176 12.08 16.74 6.86
C LEU A 176 13.37 16.43 7.60
N GLY A 177 13.40 16.72 8.91
CA GLY A 177 14.58 16.58 9.77
C GLY A 177 14.88 15.15 10.22
N GLY A 178 16.07 14.95 10.80
CA GLY A 178 16.51 13.64 11.29
C GLY A 178 15.61 13.06 12.37
N LEU A 179 15.26 13.84 13.40
CA LEU A 179 14.36 13.41 14.47
C LEU A 179 12.96 13.03 13.97
N GLU A 180 12.47 13.70 12.93
CA GLU A 180 11.18 13.36 12.33
C GLU A 180 11.25 12.04 11.56
N ARG A 181 12.37 11.78 10.87
CA ARG A 181 12.64 10.50 10.19
C ARG A 181 12.77 9.34 11.18
N GLU A 182 13.46 9.55 12.31
CA GLU A 182 13.54 8.56 13.40
C GLU A 182 12.15 8.22 13.93
N ARG A 183 11.31 9.23 14.17
CA ARG A 183 9.93 9.02 14.62
C ARG A 183 9.06 8.30 13.60
N LEU A 184 9.19 8.62 12.30
CA LEU A 184 8.52 7.87 11.23
C LEU A 184 8.99 6.40 11.18
N TRP A 185 10.28 6.16 11.42
CA TRP A 185 10.79 4.80 11.56
C TRP A 185 10.20 4.09 12.79
N GLU A 186 10.16 4.74 13.93
CA GLU A 186 9.64 4.16 15.16
C GLU A 186 8.15 3.84 15.09
N TRP A 187 7.35 4.72 14.55
CA TRP A 187 5.90 4.65 14.63
C TRP A 187 5.23 3.97 13.45
N MET A 188 5.79 4.06 12.26
CA MET A 188 5.23 3.46 11.05
C MET A 188 6.21 2.56 10.28
N ALA A 189 7.35 2.22 10.86
CA ALA A 189 8.39 1.41 10.21
C ALA A 189 8.83 1.96 8.83
N ALA A 190 8.83 3.28 8.64
CA ALA A 190 9.33 3.92 7.44
C ALA A 190 10.86 3.88 7.41
N THR A 191 11.44 2.95 6.66
CA THR A 191 12.90 2.72 6.62
C THR A 191 13.63 3.85 5.90
N THR A 192 13.12 4.22 4.73
CA THR A 192 13.65 5.30 3.91
C THR A 192 12.49 5.96 3.17
N LEU A 193 12.48 7.29 3.13
CA LEU A 193 11.54 8.07 2.34
C LEU A 193 12.30 8.75 1.21
N GLN A 194 11.83 8.57 -0.01
CA GLN A 194 12.37 9.23 -1.19
C GLN A 194 11.67 10.58 -1.41
N THR A 195 12.31 11.44 -2.17
CA THR A 195 11.63 12.60 -2.78
C THR A 195 10.94 12.17 -4.07
N LEU A 196 10.13 13.06 -4.64
CA LEU A 196 9.52 12.85 -5.96
C LEU A 196 10.58 12.59 -7.04
N GLU A 197 11.62 13.43 -7.07
CA GLU A 197 12.75 13.30 -7.98
C GLU A 197 13.60 12.06 -7.66
N GLY A 198 13.73 11.70 -6.38
CA GLY A 198 14.45 10.52 -5.93
C GLY A 198 13.88 9.22 -6.49
N TYR A 199 12.55 9.06 -6.44
CA TYR A 199 11.88 7.92 -7.07
C TYR A 199 12.01 7.94 -8.60
N SER A 200 11.83 9.11 -9.24
CA SER A 200 11.99 9.24 -10.70
C SER A 200 13.39 8.85 -11.15
N ALA A 201 14.42 9.31 -10.44
CA ALA A 201 15.81 8.94 -10.71
C ALA A 201 16.08 7.44 -10.46
N LEU A 202 15.47 6.83 -9.42
CA LEU A 202 15.57 5.40 -9.17
C LEU A 202 14.98 4.59 -10.33
N LEU A 203 13.79 4.93 -10.79
CA LEU A 203 13.15 4.27 -11.92
C LEU A 203 14.02 4.33 -13.18
N GLY A 204 14.55 5.51 -13.53
CA GLY A 204 15.45 5.65 -14.68
C GLY A 204 16.73 4.82 -14.53
N ARG A 205 17.37 4.81 -13.35
CA ARG A 205 18.60 4.04 -13.11
C ARG A 205 18.42 2.53 -13.24
N VAL A 206 17.25 1.99 -12.88
CA VAL A 206 16.98 0.54 -13.02
C VAL A 206 16.48 0.14 -14.41
N GLY A 207 16.36 1.10 -15.34
CA GLY A 207 16.09 0.84 -16.75
C GLY A 207 14.66 1.14 -17.23
N PHE A 208 13.81 1.70 -16.37
CA PHE A 208 12.49 2.18 -16.81
C PHE A 208 12.61 3.43 -17.69
N SER A 209 11.72 3.53 -18.67
CA SER A 209 11.53 4.68 -19.55
C SER A 209 10.17 5.36 -19.29
N SER A 210 9.94 6.51 -19.93
CA SER A 210 8.65 7.26 -19.82
C SER A 210 8.21 7.44 -18.37
N VAL A 211 9.14 7.87 -17.52
CA VAL A 211 8.88 8.07 -16.09
C VAL A 211 8.00 9.30 -15.90
N GLU A 212 6.85 9.13 -15.30
CA GLU A 212 5.94 10.19 -14.86
C GLU A 212 5.85 10.17 -13.35
N ALA A 213 5.88 11.34 -12.73
CA ALA A 213 5.76 11.53 -11.29
C ALA A 213 4.77 12.66 -11.00
N GLU A 214 3.91 12.45 -10.03
CA GLU A 214 2.86 13.39 -9.64
C GLU A 214 2.86 13.56 -8.12
N ASP A 215 2.85 14.80 -7.65
CA ASP A 215 2.74 15.15 -6.24
C ASP A 215 1.27 15.08 -5.80
N LEU A 216 0.95 14.16 -4.91
CA LEU A 216 -0.37 13.95 -4.33
C LEU A 216 -0.56 14.67 -2.98
N SER A 217 0.40 15.46 -2.53
CA SER A 217 0.39 16.04 -1.18
C SER A 217 -0.84 16.92 -0.93
N ALA A 218 -1.29 17.65 -1.96
CA ALA A 218 -2.50 18.47 -1.88
C ALA A 218 -3.78 17.60 -1.74
N GLU A 219 -3.82 16.44 -2.42
CA GLU A 219 -4.92 15.49 -2.34
C GLU A 219 -4.94 14.77 -0.98
N TRP A 220 -3.76 14.38 -0.47
CA TRP A 220 -3.64 13.62 0.78
C TRP A 220 -3.91 14.47 2.03
N ARG A 221 -3.59 15.76 2.00
CA ARG A 221 -3.78 16.67 3.15
C ARG A 221 -5.18 16.61 3.75
N PRO A 222 -6.28 16.80 3.01
CA PRO A 222 -7.63 16.69 3.55
C PRO A 222 -7.96 15.27 4.01
N ILE A 223 -7.44 14.22 3.34
CA ILE A 223 -7.72 12.83 3.71
C ILE A 223 -7.10 12.50 5.07
N VAL A 224 -5.83 12.85 5.27
CA VAL A 224 -5.10 12.58 6.53
C VAL A 224 -5.74 13.37 7.69
N ARG A 225 -6.11 14.63 7.47
CA ARG A 225 -6.84 15.45 8.45
C ARG A 225 -8.18 14.80 8.80
N ARG A 226 -8.95 14.40 7.81
CA ARG A 226 -10.25 13.76 8.02
C ARG A 226 -10.14 12.44 8.80
N ARG A 227 -9.09 11.64 8.54
CA ARG A 227 -8.83 10.41 9.33
C ARG A 227 -8.60 10.72 10.81
N LEU A 228 -7.80 11.75 11.13
CA LEU A 228 -7.58 12.19 12.50
C LEU A 228 -8.88 12.69 13.16
N GLU A 229 -9.66 13.50 12.46
CA GLU A 229 -10.96 13.99 12.94
C GLU A 229 -11.93 12.83 13.25
N LEU A 230 -12.04 11.86 12.35
CA LEU A 230 -12.87 10.66 12.55
C LEU A 230 -12.39 9.82 13.72
N HIS A 231 -11.08 9.62 13.85
CA HIS A 231 -10.50 8.89 14.99
C HIS A 231 -10.87 9.56 16.32
N ARG A 232 -10.81 10.89 16.39
CA ARG A 232 -11.21 11.67 17.56
C ARG A 232 -12.72 11.63 17.82
N ALA A 233 -13.52 11.77 16.77
CA ALA A 233 -14.98 11.73 16.88
C ALA A 233 -15.50 10.36 17.37
N LEU A 234 -14.81 9.27 17.01
CA LEU A 234 -15.16 7.90 17.40
C LEU A 234 -14.37 7.39 18.61
N ARG A 235 -13.86 8.30 19.47
CA ARG A 235 -12.96 7.97 20.59
C ARG A 235 -13.48 6.84 21.47
N SER A 236 -14.74 6.93 21.94
CA SER A 236 -15.31 5.93 22.84
C SER A 236 -15.35 4.53 22.21
N ASP A 237 -15.76 4.44 20.95
CA ASP A 237 -15.81 3.19 20.20
C ASP A 237 -14.39 2.66 19.93
N ALA A 238 -13.45 3.55 19.60
CA ALA A 238 -12.06 3.19 19.33
C ALA A 238 -11.37 2.68 20.61
N ILE A 239 -11.55 3.33 21.75
CA ILE A 239 -11.03 2.86 23.06
C ILE A 239 -11.65 1.52 23.43
N GLY A 240 -12.97 1.34 23.26
CA GLY A 240 -13.64 0.07 23.53
C GLY A 240 -13.10 -1.09 22.71
N ARG A 241 -12.62 -0.83 21.50
CA ARG A 241 -12.10 -1.84 20.56
C ARG A 241 -10.59 -2.06 20.66
N LEU A 242 -9.82 -1.01 20.90
CA LEU A 242 -8.34 -1.02 20.83
C LEU A 242 -7.68 -0.97 22.22
N GLY A 243 -8.39 -0.46 23.22
CA GLY A 243 -7.81 -0.01 24.50
C GLY A 243 -7.29 1.43 24.43
N ASP A 244 -7.17 2.09 25.59
CA ASP A 244 -6.79 3.51 25.65
C ASP A 244 -5.36 3.76 25.13
N GLU A 245 -4.41 2.93 25.50
CA GLU A 245 -3.00 3.06 25.07
C GLU A 245 -2.88 3.05 23.53
N ARG A 246 -3.47 2.06 22.87
CA ARG A 246 -3.44 1.97 21.41
C ARG A 246 -4.21 3.11 20.73
N TYR A 247 -5.29 3.58 21.34
CA TYR A 247 -5.99 4.76 20.85
C TYR A 247 -5.07 5.97 20.84
N GLN A 248 -4.33 6.21 21.94
CA GLN A 248 -3.41 7.33 22.07
C GLN A 248 -2.24 7.23 21.08
N ASP A 249 -1.64 6.05 20.92
CA ASP A 249 -0.56 5.83 19.96
C ASP A 249 -1.01 6.17 18.53
N TYR A 250 -2.20 5.73 18.15
CA TYR A 250 -2.75 5.96 16.82
C TYR A 250 -3.12 7.44 16.59
N GLU A 251 -3.66 8.09 17.60
CA GLU A 251 -3.95 9.53 17.56
C GLU A 251 -2.69 10.36 17.41
N GLN A 252 -1.65 10.06 18.19
CA GLN A 252 -0.37 10.74 18.11
C GLN A 252 0.29 10.57 16.74
N LEU A 253 0.27 9.37 16.19
CA LEU A 253 0.80 9.08 14.85
C LEU A 253 0.08 9.89 13.77
N HIS A 254 -1.25 9.92 13.80
CA HIS A 254 -2.03 10.66 12.81
C HIS A 254 -1.89 12.18 12.97
N ALA A 255 -1.84 12.69 14.20
CA ALA A 255 -1.55 14.09 14.46
C ALA A 255 -0.16 14.50 13.96
N PHE A 256 0.82 13.59 14.08
CA PHE A 256 2.17 13.79 13.55
C PHE A 256 2.18 13.86 12.01
N PHE A 257 1.44 12.97 11.33
CA PHE A 257 1.30 13.02 9.87
C PHE A 257 0.65 14.33 9.39
N VAL A 258 -0.47 14.72 10.01
CA VAL A 258 -1.14 15.99 9.69
C VAL A 258 -0.16 17.15 9.79
N ARG A 259 0.57 17.25 10.90
CA ARG A 259 1.56 18.29 11.12
C ARG A 259 2.65 18.31 10.03
N LEU A 260 3.24 17.15 9.71
CA LEU A 260 4.31 17.09 8.71
C LEU A 260 3.83 17.44 7.30
N ILE A 261 2.61 17.06 6.94
CA ILE A 261 2.00 17.43 5.65
C ILE A 261 1.69 18.93 5.60
N GLU A 262 1.16 19.51 6.67
CA GLU A 262 0.85 20.93 6.75
C GLU A 262 2.11 21.80 6.72
N GLU A 263 3.20 21.33 7.32
CA GLU A 263 4.51 21.99 7.28
C GLU A 263 5.25 21.78 5.95
N GLY A 264 4.68 21.03 4.99
CA GLY A 264 5.33 20.71 3.71
C GLY A 264 6.62 19.92 3.86
N LYS A 265 6.66 18.97 4.81
CA LYS A 265 7.79 18.08 5.10
C LYS A 265 7.55 16.65 4.62
N LEU A 266 6.28 16.24 4.54
CA LEU A 266 5.84 14.91 4.12
C LEU A 266 4.70 15.06 3.13
N GLY A 267 4.55 14.12 2.22
CA GLY A 267 3.47 14.12 1.25
C GLY A 267 3.29 12.78 0.58
N GLY A 268 2.47 12.75 -0.45
CA GLY A 268 2.25 11.58 -1.31
C GLY A 268 2.81 11.79 -2.70
N GLY A 269 3.30 10.73 -3.32
CA GLY A 269 3.71 10.71 -4.72
C GLY A 269 3.06 9.56 -5.48
N ARG A 270 2.74 9.78 -6.75
CA ARG A 270 2.30 8.75 -7.69
C ARG A 270 3.30 8.67 -8.84
N PHE A 271 3.67 7.46 -9.21
CA PHE A 271 4.70 7.20 -10.18
C PHE A 271 4.22 6.20 -11.21
N THR A 272 4.59 6.42 -12.47
CA THR A 272 4.33 5.49 -13.57
C THR A 272 5.57 5.43 -14.44
N ALA A 273 5.90 4.25 -14.93
CA ALA A 273 7.01 4.07 -15.85
C ALA A 273 6.82 2.83 -16.72
N THR A 274 7.52 2.76 -17.84
CA THR A 274 7.45 1.66 -18.82
C THR A 274 8.77 0.90 -18.85
N ARG A 275 8.69 -0.43 -18.89
CA ARG A 275 9.84 -1.29 -19.16
C ARG A 275 10.31 -1.22 -20.60
#